data_58d638eed462dde27284304c0bf41edd
#
_entry.id   58d638eed462dde27284304c0bf41edd
#
_cell.length_a   1.000
_cell.length_b   1.000
_cell.length_c   1.000
_cell.angle_alpha   90.00
_cell.angle_beta   90.00
_cell.angle_gamma   90.00
#
_symmetry.space_group_name_H-M   'P 1'
#
loop_
_entity.id
_entity.type
_entity.pdbx_description
1 polymer ?
#
loop_
_entity_poly.entity_id
_entity_poly.type
_entity_poly.pdbx_seq_one_letter_code
_entity_poly.pdbx_strand_id
1 'polypeptide(L)'
;LQEHPSCTFIVDDAASSDLTRIKTPWLVKDCQWDDKLIKKATIWLSEKVNKAILKLTNEDYNEYGMGNLVAEKGSAEDINLLVFNALQRTITGWPGGKPNADDSNRPERRDPFPKRSVIFSPHPDDDVISMGGTLLRLADQGNEVHVAYQTSGNIAVFDDEVIRFMDFARDMMPDNKELKDEYERITQILKNKKVGEVDTPLVQDYKGNIRKGEALAACRASGVKESNAHFLNLPFYETGAVKKKPHSKEDVKITYDLLNKIKPHQIFAAGDLSDPHGTHRVCLSIIFEAIDQLIADNVSWIKDCYIWLYRGAWQEWDVSEIEMAVPIGPRDLSRKRNAIFKHQSQKDRAMFPGSDEREFWQRSEDRNRATASRYDALGLAEYEAIEGFVQYFPK
;
A
#
# COMPACT_ATOMS: atom_id res chain seq x y z
N LEU A 1 23.15 -28.71 -3.67
CA LEU A 1 22.61 -29.05 -2.34
C LEU A 1 21.32 -29.86 -2.41
N GLN A 2 20.44 -29.61 -3.38
CA GLN A 2 19.16 -30.37 -3.53
C GLN A 2 19.36 -31.86 -3.77
N GLU A 3 20.46 -32.26 -4.37
CA GLU A 3 20.84 -33.66 -4.65
C GLU A 3 21.67 -34.32 -3.54
N HIS A 4 21.96 -33.58 -2.46
CA HIS A 4 22.76 -34.12 -1.36
C HIS A 4 21.92 -35.05 -0.47
N PRO A 5 22.29 -36.31 -0.28
CA PRO A 5 21.42 -37.32 0.36
C PRO A 5 21.14 -37.08 1.86
N SER A 6 21.90 -36.18 2.51
CA SER A 6 21.76 -35.88 3.95
C SER A 6 21.68 -34.40 4.23
N CYS A 7 21.08 -33.62 3.30
CA CYS A 7 20.91 -32.19 3.49
C CYS A 7 19.51 -31.90 4.06
N THR A 8 19.46 -31.16 5.18
CA THR A 8 18.22 -30.65 5.77
C THR A 8 18.17 -29.14 5.64
N PHE A 9 17.10 -28.61 5.09
CA PHE A 9 16.84 -27.17 4.98
C PHE A 9 15.83 -26.78 6.06
N ILE A 10 16.18 -25.79 6.87
CA ILE A 10 15.27 -25.16 7.82
C ILE A 10 14.97 -23.75 7.26
N VAL A 11 13.71 -23.52 6.91
CA VAL A 11 13.24 -22.25 6.31
C VAL A 11 12.00 -21.80 7.04
N ASP A 12 11.79 -20.50 7.17
CA ASP A 12 10.52 -19.92 7.63
C ASP A 12 9.48 -19.90 6.51
N ASP A 13 8.26 -19.48 6.84
CA ASP A 13 7.14 -19.45 5.89
C ASP A 13 7.44 -18.53 4.70
N ALA A 14 8.08 -17.38 4.93
CA ALA A 14 8.42 -16.45 3.87
C ALA A 14 9.46 -17.03 2.90
N ALA A 15 10.52 -17.64 3.42
CA ALA A 15 11.57 -18.29 2.62
C ALA A 15 11.05 -19.56 1.90
N SER A 16 10.00 -20.20 2.42
CA SER A 16 9.38 -21.38 1.83
C SER A 16 8.32 -21.06 0.76
N SER A 17 7.90 -19.81 0.64
CA SER A 17 6.75 -19.39 -0.20
C SER A 17 6.85 -19.80 -1.67
N ASP A 18 8.06 -19.88 -2.22
CA ASP A 18 8.32 -20.29 -3.61
C ASP A 18 8.51 -21.80 -3.80
N LEU A 19 8.51 -22.60 -2.74
CA LEU A 19 8.57 -24.06 -2.87
C LEU A 19 7.31 -24.58 -3.59
N THR A 20 7.48 -25.48 -4.55
CA THR A 20 6.37 -26.08 -5.32
C THR A 20 5.26 -26.60 -4.42
N ARG A 21 5.62 -27.23 -3.29
CA ARG A 21 4.65 -27.77 -2.31
C ARG A 21 3.78 -26.67 -1.66
N ILE A 22 4.24 -25.44 -1.62
CA ILE A 22 3.53 -24.29 -1.04
C ILE A 22 2.88 -23.45 -2.14
N LYS A 23 3.64 -23.13 -3.19
CA LYS A 23 3.20 -22.24 -4.26
C LYS A 23 2.18 -22.90 -5.21
N THR A 24 2.45 -24.15 -5.61
CA THR A 24 1.64 -24.93 -6.56
C THR A 24 1.45 -26.37 -6.07
N PRO A 25 0.78 -26.55 -4.91
CA PRO A 25 0.73 -27.86 -4.24
C PRO A 25 0.10 -28.97 -5.07
N TRP A 26 -0.82 -28.65 -5.98
CA TRP A 26 -1.48 -29.60 -6.88
C TRP A 26 -0.55 -30.33 -7.84
N LEU A 27 0.66 -29.80 -8.07
CA LEU A 27 1.67 -30.47 -8.91
C LEU A 27 2.38 -31.62 -8.20
N VAL A 28 2.29 -31.71 -6.86
CA VAL A 28 3.12 -32.65 -6.07
C VAL A 28 2.34 -33.44 -5.02
N LYS A 29 1.06 -33.13 -4.80
CA LYS A 29 0.19 -33.85 -3.86
C LYS A 29 -1.28 -33.63 -4.18
N ASP A 30 -2.14 -34.52 -3.67
CA ASP A 30 -3.58 -34.29 -3.65
C ASP A 30 -3.91 -33.09 -2.77
N CYS A 31 -4.84 -32.25 -3.25
CA CYS A 31 -5.29 -31.05 -2.58
C CYS A 31 -6.75 -31.18 -2.14
N GLN A 32 -7.08 -30.56 -1.00
CA GLN A 32 -8.46 -30.22 -0.68
C GLN A 32 -8.76 -28.86 -1.33
N TRP A 33 -9.76 -28.81 -2.18
CA TRP A 33 -10.06 -27.66 -3.03
C TRP A 33 -11.05 -26.71 -2.35
N ASP A 34 -10.53 -25.66 -1.71
CA ASP A 34 -11.32 -24.50 -1.33
C ASP A 34 -11.31 -23.43 -2.43
N ASP A 35 -12.18 -22.44 -2.32
CA ASP A 35 -12.34 -21.39 -3.33
C ASP A 35 -11.05 -20.59 -3.58
N LYS A 36 -10.22 -20.39 -2.54
CA LYS A 36 -8.94 -19.68 -2.67
C LYS A 36 -7.94 -20.49 -3.49
N LEU A 37 -7.84 -21.78 -3.20
CA LEU A 37 -6.93 -22.67 -3.92
C LEU A 37 -7.38 -22.88 -5.36
N ILE A 38 -8.70 -23.02 -5.61
CA ILE A 38 -9.29 -23.12 -6.96
C ILE A 38 -8.94 -21.85 -7.75
N LYS A 39 -9.20 -20.66 -7.19
CA LYS A 39 -8.87 -19.36 -7.82
C LYS A 39 -7.38 -19.31 -8.17
N LYS A 40 -6.49 -19.62 -7.22
CA LYS A 40 -5.04 -19.61 -7.40
C LYS A 40 -4.58 -20.58 -8.49
N ALA A 41 -5.07 -21.81 -8.46
CA ALA A 41 -4.69 -22.85 -9.41
C ALA A 41 -5.17 -22.56 -10.84
N THR A 42 -6.40 -22.06 -10.99
CA THR A 42 -6.97 -21.70 -12.30
C THR A 42 -6.23 -20.51 -12.93
N ILE A 43 -5.91 -19.48 -12.14
CA ILE A 43 -5.10 -18.34 -12.61
C ILE A 43 -3.72 -18.82 -13.04
N TRP A 44 -3.05 -19.63 -12.20
CA TRP A 44 -1.75 -20.20 -12.54
C TRP A 44 -1.81 -21.04 -13.83
N LEU A 45 -2.85 -21.86 -13.99
CA LEU A 45 -3.03 -22.67 -15.21
C LEU A 45 -3.22 -21.78 -16.44
N SER A 46 -4.09 -20.78 -16.36
CA SER A 46 -4.32 -19.80 -17.43
C SER A 46 -3.02 -19.14 -17.91
N GLU A 47 -2.21 -18.65 -16.96
CA GLU A 47 -0.90 -18.07 -17.25
C GLU A 47 0.08 -19.12 -17.82
N LYS A 48 0.07 -20.35 -17.30
CA LYS A 48 0.97 -21.43 -17.72
C LYS A 48 0.74 -21.87 -19.15
N VAL A 49 -0.52 -21.95 -19.56
CA VAL A 49 -0.89 -22.39 -20.93
C VAL A 49 -1.18 -21.21 -21.87
N ASN A 50 -1.05 -19.98 -21.36
CA ASN A 50 -1.34 -18.73 -22.09
C ASN A 50 -2.72 -18.73 -22.77
N LYS A 51 -3.74 -19.11 -22.00
CA LYS A 51 -5.16 -19.09 -22.40
C LYS A 51 -5.97 -18.31 -21.41
N ALA A 52 -6.91 -17.48 -21.87
CA ALA A 52 -7.90 -16.84 -20.99
C ALA A 52 -8.69 -17.90 -20.21
N ILE A 53 -9.11 -17.60 -18.98
CA ILE A 53 -9.75 -18.55 -18.06
C ILE A 53 -10.92 -19.29 -18.74
N LEU A 54 -11.83 -18.57 -19.42
CA LEU A 54 -13.00 -19.18 -20.06
C LEU A 54 -12.66 -20.09 -21.27
N LYS A 55 -11.38 -20.16 -21.66
CA LYS A 55 -10.88 -21.03 -22.74
C LYS A 55 -10.14 -22.27 -22.23
N LEU A 56 -9.99 -22.43 -20.92
CA LEU A 56 -9.37 -23.62 -20.34
C LEU A 56 -10.29 -24.85 -20.54
N THR A 57 -9.67 -25.97 -20.83
CA THR A 57 -10.38 -27.25 -21.12
C THR A 57 -10.09 -28.27 -20.02
N ASN A 58 -10.86 -29.36 -19.99
CA ASN A 58 -10.60 -30.49 -19.09
C ASN A 58 -9.19 -31.06 -19.28
N GLU A 59 -8.71 -31.09 -20.54
CA GLU A 59 -7.36 -31.56 -20.86
C GLU A 59 -6.30 -30.67 -20.22
N ASP A 60 -6.47 -29.33 -20.27
CA ASP A 60 -5.54 -28.37 -19.62
C ASP A 60 -5.42 -28.67 -18.13
N TYR A 61 -6.53 -28.86 -17.42
CA TYR A 61 -6.53 -29.19 -15.99
C TYR A 61 -5.90 -30.55 -15.70
N ASN A 62 -6.22 -31.57 -16.52
CA ASN A 62 -5.70 -32.94 -16.34
C ASN A 62 -4.19 -33.00 -16.56
N GLU A 63 -3.67 -32.34 -17.60
CA GLU A 63 -2.25 -32.29 -17.92
C GLU A 63 -1.40 -31.68 -16.79
N TYR A 64 -1.96 -30.74 -16.06
CA TYR A 64 -1.27 -30.04 -14.96
C TYR A 64 -1.68 -30.51 -13.55
N GLY A 65 -2.11 -31.79 -13.42
CA GLY A 65 -2.31 -32.44 -12.13
C GLY A 65 -3.58 -32.03 -11.37
N MET A 66 -4.55 -31.42 -12.06
CA MET A 66 -5.81 -30.95 -11.46
C MET A 66 -7.03 -31.76 -11.87
N GLY A 67 -6.83 -33.02 -12.32
CA GLY A 67 -7.92 -33.92 -12.72
C GLY A 67 -8.91 -34.22 -11.59
N ASN A 68 -8.43 -34.27 -10.34
CA ASN A 68 -9.28 -34.40 -9.16
C ASN A 68 -10.16 -33.17 -8.92
N LEU A 69 -9.69 -31.96 -9.23
CA LEU A 69 -10.51 -30.76 -9.19
C LEU A 69 -11.67 -30.82 -10.19
N VAL A 70 -11.39 -31.22 -11.43
CA VAL A 70 -12.43 -31.41 -12.44
C VAL A 70 -13.45 -32.46 -12.01
N ALA A 71 -12.98 -33.60 -11.46
CA ALA A 71 -13.87 -34.63 -10.94
C ALA A 71 -14.74 -34.16 -9.77
N GLU A 72 -14.22 -33.30 -8.91
CA GLU A 72 -14.96 -32.77 -7.76
C GLU A 72 -15.98 -31.68 -8.14
N LYS A 73 -15.62 -30.78 -9.07
CA LYS A 73 -16.43 -29.58 -9.40
C LYS A 73 -17.27 -29.73 -10.68
N GLY A 74 -17.11 -30.83 -11.40
CA GLY A 74 -17.92 -31.19 -12.57
C GLY A 74 -17.21 -31.03 -13.90
N SER A 75 -16.84 -29.84 -14.31
CA SER A 75 -16.17 -29.58 -15.59
C SER A 75 -15.23 -28.37 -15.52
N ALA A 76 -14.34 -28.27 -16.51
CA ALA A 76 -13.53 -27.06 -16.67
C ALA A 76 -14.41 -25.80 -16.84
N GLU A 77 -15.54 -25.92 -17.54
CA GLU A 77 -16.47 -24.79 -17.72
C GLU A 77 -17.03 -24.28 -16.39
N ASP A 78 -17.44 -25.18 -15.50
CA ASP A 78 -17.97 -24.82 -14.17
C ASP A 78 -16.90 -24.13 -13.33
N ILE A 79 -15.67 -24.65 -13.33
CA ILE A 79 -14.52 -24.08 -12.63
C ILE A 79 -14.16 -22.70 -13.21
N ASN A 80 -14.10 -22.60 -14.54
CA ASN A 80 -13.77 -21.37 -15.25
C ASN A 80 -14.77 -20.26 -14.94
N LEU A 81 -16.07 -20.56 -14.99
CA LEU A 81 -17.14 -19.61 -14.66
C LEU A 81 -17.07 -19.16 -13.19
N LEU A 82 -16.81 -20.09 -12.27
CA LEU A 82 -16.63 -19.78 -10.86
C LEU A 82 -15.51 -18.74 -10.66
N VAL A 83 -14.32 -19.03 -11.20
CA VAL A 83 -13.13 -18.19 -11.02
C VAL A 83 -13.24 -16.87 -11.78
N PHE A 84 -13.75 -16.90 -13.03
CA PHE A 84 -13.97 -15.69 -13.82
C PHE A 84 -14.92 -14.73 -13.12
N ASN A 85 -16.06 -15.23 -12.63
CA ASN A 85 -17.03 -14.41 -11.89
C ASN A 85 -16.43 -13.87 -10.57
N ALA A 86 -15.65 -14.68 -9.87
CA ALA A 86 -14.96 -14.23 -8.65
C ALA A 86 -14.00 -13.07 -8.95
N LEU A 87 -13.20 -13.14 -10.01
CA LEU A 87 -12.30 -12.08 -10.45
C LEU A 87 -13.07 -10.84 -10.92
N GLN A 88 -14.10 -11.01 -11.73
CA GLN A 88 -14.93 -9.90 -12.20
C GLN A 88 -15.57 -9.12 -11.04
N ARG A 89 -15.97 -9.83 -9.99
CA ARG A 89 -16.52 -9.20 -8.77
C ARG A 89 -15.51 -8.38 -8.00
N THR A 90 -14.21 -8.62 -8.13
CA THR A 90 -13.20 -7.77 -7.46
C THR A 90 -13.12 -6.37 -8.07
N ILE A 91 -13.46 -6.21 -9.35
CA ILE A 91 -13.29 -4.98 -10.10
C ILE A 91 -14.34 -3.96 -9.68
N THR A 92 -13.89 -2.74 -9.29
CA THR A 92 -14.79 -1.66 -8.93
C THR A 92 -14.28 -0.29 -9.33
N GLY A 93 -15.17 0.50 -9.95
CA GLY A 93 -14.97 1.93 -10.14
C GLY A 93 -15.43 2.78 -8.94
N TRP A 94 -15.99 2.16 -7.88
CA TRP A 94 -16.56 2.82 -6.72
C TRP A 94 -16.02 2.21 -5.42
N PRO A 95 -14.76 2.50 -5.06
CA PRO A 95 -14.13 1.90 -3.87
C PRO A 95 -14.82 2.30 -2.56
N GLY A 96 -15.47 3.47 -2.52
CA GLY A 96 -16.27 3.94 -1.38
C GLY A 96 -17.76 3.56 -1.42
N GLY A 97 -18.18 2.71 -2.39
CA GLY A 97 -19.59 2.41 -2.64
C GLY A 97 -20.24 3.42 -3.60
N LYS A 98 -21.34 3.01 -4.22
CA LYS A 98 -22.11 3.83 -5.15
C LYS A 98 -23.52 4.02 -4.58
N PRO A 99 -24.02 5.27 -4.49
CA PRO A 99 -25.37 5.52 -4.00
C PRO A 99 -26.43 4.76 -4.82
N ASN A 100 -27.39 4.17 -4.13
CA ASN A 100 -28.53 3.46 -4.73
C ASN A 100 -28.13 2.27 -5.64
N ALA A 101 -26.96 1.67 -5.43
CA ALA A 101 -26.56 0.46 -6.12
C ALA A 101 -27.01 -0.79 -5.35
N ASP A 102 -27.18 -1.91 -6.08
CA ASP A 102 -27.34 -3.21 -5.43
C ASP A 102 -25.99 -3.69 -4.91
N ASP A 103 -25.87 -3.71 -3.59
CA ASP A 103 -24.67 -4.14 -2.87
C ASP A 103 -24.85 -5.51 -2.19
N SER A 104 -25.85 -6.28 -2.56
CA SER A 104 -26.15 -7.60 -1.95
C SER A 104 -24.96 -8.55 -1.93
N ASN A 105 -24.12 -8.48 -2.97
CA ASN A 105 -22.88 -9.26 -3.11
C ASN A 105 -21.60 -8.46 -2.80
N ARG A 106 -21.76 -7.25 -2.27
CA ARG A 106 -20.66 -6.29 -2.02
C ARG A 106 -20.88 -5.54 -0.70
N PRO A 107 -20.85 -6.25 0.44
CA PRO A 107 -21.17 -5.65 1.74
C PRO A 107 -20.26 -4.47 2.11
N GLU A 108 -19.03 -4.44 1.61
CA GLU A 108 -18.08 -3.34 1.82
C GLU A 108 -18.52 -2.02 1.16
N ARG A 109 -19.47 -2.07 0.24
CA ARG A 109 -19.99 -0.90 -0.46
C ARG A 109 -21.30 -0.35 0.13
N ARG A 110 -21.92 -1.10 1.05
CA ARG A 110 -23.18 -0.70 1.69
C ARG A 110 -23.09 0.67 2.35
N ASP A 111 -24.24 1.25 2.61
CA ASP A 111 -24.35 2.48 3.41
C ASP A 111 -23.47 2.44 4.67
N PRO A 112 -22.97 3.57 5.14
CA PRO A 112 -23.34 4.90 4.66
C PRO A 112 -22.57 5.33 3.40
N PHE A 113 -23.20 6.20 2.60
CA PHE A 113 -22.54 6.98 1.57
C PHE A 113 -22.82 8.48 1.83
N PRO A 114 -21.84 9.38 1.77
CA PRO A 114 -20.41 9.13 1.55
C PRO A 114 -19.74 8.41 2.74
N LYS A 115 -18.70 7.64 2.46
CA LYS A 115 -17.89 6.99 3.51
C LYS A 115 -16.85 7.95 4.08
N ARG A 116 -16.50 7.74 5.35
CA ARG A 116 -15.25 8.24 5.94
C ARG A 116 -14.18 7.19 5.74
N SER A 117 -13.11 7.54 5.03
CA SER A 117 -11.99 6.65 4.74
C SER A 117 -10.71 7.22 5.36
N VAL A 118 -9.95 6.40 6.08
CA VAL A 118 -8.62 6.76 6.59
C VAL A 118 -7.58 5.98 5.81
N ILE A 119 -6.65 6.69 5.20
CA ILE A 119 -5.51 6.14 4.49
C ILE A 119 -4.28 6.37 5.37
N PHE A 120 -3.71 5.29 5.90
CA PHE A 120 -2.44 5.35 6.63
C PHE A 120 -1.29 5.32 5.64
N SER A 121 -0.40 6.30 5.73
CA SER A 121 0.81 6.44 4.94
C SER A 121 2.01 6.30 5.88
N PRO A 122 2.80 5.22 5.81
CA PRO A 122 3.98 5.04 6.65
C PRO A 122 4.94 6.23 6.58
N HIS A 123 5.25 6.68 5.37
CA HIS A 123 5.98 7.93 5.12
C HIS A 123 5.10 8.91 4.33
N PRO A 124 5.41 10.22 4.35
CA PRO A 124 4.69 11.20 3.53
C PRO A 124 4.99 11.02 2.03
N ASP A 125 4.27 10.14 1.35
CA ASP A 125 4.24 9.84 -0.10
C ASP A 125 3.65 8.45 -0.40
N ASP A 126 3.67 7.50 0.55
CA ASP A 126 3.20 6.13 0.34
C ASP A 126 1.72 6.07 -0.08
N ASP A 127 0.88 6.99 0.40
CA ASP A 127 -0.53 7.13 0.02
C ASP A 127 -0.71 7.36 -1.48
N VAL A 128 0.02 8.32 -2.06
CA VAL A 128 -0.09 8.66 -3.49
C VAL A 128 0.67 7.69 -4.37
N ILE A 129 1.82 7.16 -3.93
CA ILE A 129 2.59 6.16 -4.66
C ILE A 129 1.81 4.86 -4.77
N SER A 130 1.23 4.40 -3.66
CA SER A 130 0.63 3.07 -3.55
C SER A 130 -0.80 3.01 -4.06
N MET A 131 -1.64 3.98 -3.68
CA MET A 131 -3.06 3.98 -3.98
C MET A 131 -3.60 5.35 -4.44
N GLY A 132 -2.75 6.18 -5.04
CA GLY A 132 -3.11 7.54 -5.45
C GLY A 132 -4.29 7.62 -6.41
N GLY A 133 -4.47 6.64 -7.30
CA GLY A 133 -5.63 6.57 -8.18
C GLY A 133 -6.93 6.30 -7.41
N THR A 134 -6.90 5.39 -6.46
CA THR A 134 -8.03 5.09 -5.57
C THR A 134 -8.34 6.27 -4.64
N LEU A 135 -7.30 6.92 -4.09
CA LEU A 135 -7.44 8.13 -3.27
C LEU A 135 -8.16 9.23 -4.04
N LEU A 136 -7.71 9.54 -5.27
CA LEU A 136 -8.35 10.51 -6.16
C LEU A 136 -9.82 10.16 -6.41
N ARG A 137 -10.11 8.90 -6.66
CA ARG A 137 -11.46 8.42 -6.94
C ARG A 137 -12.37 8.53 -5.72
N LEU A 138 -11.88 8.18 -4.53
CA LEU A 138 -12.62 8.38 -3.28
C LEU A 138 -12.99 9.86 -3.07
N ALA A 139 -12.02 10.77 -3.25
CA ALA A 139 -12.24 12.20 -3.11
C ALA A 139 -13.19 12.75 -4.17
N ASP A 140 -13.01 12.41 -5.45
CA ASP A 140 -13.88 12.86 -6.56
C ASP A 140 -15.33 12.36 -6.42
N GLN A 141 -15.54 11.22 -5.78
CA GLN A 141 -16.85 10.64 -5.51
C GLN A 141 -17.52 11.22 -4.25
N GLY A 142 -16.89 12.18 -3.59
CA GLY A 142 -17.44 12.89 -2.45
C GLY A 142 -17.29 12.19 -1.11
N ASN A 143 -16.49 11.13 -1.01
CA ASN A 143 -16.17 10.52 0.27
C ASN A 143 -15.34 11.47 1.15
N GLU A 144 -15.49 11.35 2.47
CA GLU A 144 -14.65 12.06 3.44
C GLU A 144 -13.33 11.32 3.61
N VAL A 145 -12.29 11.79 2.92
CA VAL A 145 -10.97 11.15 2.92
C VAL A 145 -10.06 11.83 3.92
N HIS A 146 -9.47 11.03 4.80
CA HIS A 146 -8.41 11.41 5.73
C HIS A 146 -7.13 10.69 5.37
N VAL A 147 -5.99 11.38 5.40
CA VAL A 147 -4.67 10.77 5.25
C VAL A 147 -3.91 10.90 6.57
N ALA A 148 -3.42 9.79 7.10
CA ALA A 148 -2.67 9.71 8.34
C ALA A 148 -1.21 9.34 8.06
N TYR A 149 -0.34 10.33 8.04
CA TYR A 149 1.10 10.16 7.90
C TYR A 149 1.68 9.70 9.23
N GLN A 150 2.16 8.45 9.27
CA GLN A 150 2.57 7.81 10.53
C GLN A 150 3.92 8.31 11.02
N THR A 151 4.84 8.64 10.10
CA THR A 151 6.17 9.17 10.42
C THR A 151 6.42 10.49 9.71
N SER A 152 7.38 11.27 10.19
CA SER A 152 7.78 12.52 9.55
C SER A 152 8.53 12.31 8.23
N GLY A 153 9.16 11.14 8.02
CA GLY A 153 10.01 10.88 6.87
C GLY A 153 11.31 11.70 6.86
N ASN A 154 11.66 12.39 7.96
CA ASN A 154 12.78 13.33 8.06
C ASN A 154 14.14 12.73 7.68
N ILE A 155 14.34 11.44 7.94
CA ILE A 155 15.62 10.74 7.69
C ILE A 155 15.95 10.67 6.18
N ALA A 156 14.92 10.71 5.33
CA ALA A 156 15.07 10.59 3.88
C ALA A 156 15.14 11.96 3.16
N VAL A 157 15.50 13.03 3.87
CA VAL A 157 15.69 14.37 3.29
C VAL A 157 17.17 14.72 3.30
N PHE A 158 17.71 15.16 2.16
CA PHE A 158 19.08 15.60 2.06
C PHE A 158 19.31 16.92 2.82
N ASP A 159 20.52 17.10 3.35
CA ASP A 159 20.90 18.31 4.08
C ASP A 159 20.82 19.56 3.19
N ASP A 160 21.12 19.39 1.89
CA ASP A 160 21.04 20.46 0.89
C ASP A 160 19.61 21.00 0.71
N GLU A 161 18.58 20.15 0.86
CA GLU A 161 17.18 20.59 0.83
C GLU A 161 16.88 21.58 1.97
N VAL A 162 17.41 21.32 3.16
CA VAL A 162 17.26 22.25 4.30
C VAL A 162 17.89 23.59 3.97
N ILE A 163 19.12 23.59 3.44
CA ILE A 163 19.81 24.83 3.04
C ILE A 163 19.02 25.57 1.97
N ARG A 164 18.53 24.89 0.94
CA ARG A 164 17.74 25.48 -0.14
C ARG A 164 16.48 26.20 0.36
N PHE A 165 15.75 25.59 1.29
CA PHE A 165 14.56 26.20 1.89
C PHE A 165 14.92 27.38 2.81
N MET A 166 16.04 27.28 3.53
CA MET A 166 16.52 28.37 4.39
C MET A 166 17.05 29.55 3.59
N ASP A 167 17.75 29.30 2.46
CA ASP A 167 18.16 30.37 1.52
C ASP A 167 16.95 31.14 1.01
N PHE A 168 15.92 30.42 0.55
CA PHE A 168 14.67 31.05 0.10
C PHE A 168 14.02 31.90 1.18
N ALA A 169 13.88 31.35 2.41
CA ALA A 169 13.26 32.07 3.51
C ALA A 169 14.04 33.34 3.87
N ARG A 170 15.37 33.23 3.94
CA ARG A 170 16.28 34.38 4.21
C ARG A 170 16.13 35.48 3.15
N ASP A 171 16.12 35.10 1.89
CA ASP A 171 16.05 36.04 0.78
C ASP A 171 14.68 36.71 0.66
N MET A 172 13.60 36.01 1.07
CA MET A 172 12.25 36.58 1.14
C MET A 172 12.03 37.53 2.34
N MET A 173 12.79 37.35 3.42
CA MET A 173 12.67 38.14 4.64
C MET A 173 14.03 38.72 5.06
N PRO A 174 14.64 39.61 4.27
CA PRO A 174 16.01 40.04 4.44
C PRO A 174 16.26 40.86 5.74
N ASP A 175 15.22 41.44 6.32
CA ASP A 175 15.31 42.22 7.56
C ASP A 175 14.97 41.42 8.82
N ASN A 176 14.60 40.12 8.67
CA ASN A 176 14.30 39.25 9.81
C ASN A 176 15.61 38.73 10.43
N LYS A 177 15.97 39.31 11.57
CA LYS A 177 17.20 38.98 12.30
C LYS A 177 17.15 37.56 12.87
N GLU A 178 16.01 37.13 13.42
CA GLU A 178 15.86 35.79 14.00
C GLU A 178 16.07 34.70 12.93
N LEU A 179 15.54 34.92 11.73
CA LEU A 179 15.72 33.99 10.61
C LEU A 179 17.20 33.94 10.13
N LYS A 180 17.91 35.08 10.16
CA LYS A 180 19.35 35.11 9.85
C LYS A 180 20.15 34.30 10.87
N ASP A 181 19.91 34.55 12.15
CA ASP A 181 20.59 33.85 13.25
C ASP A 181 20.33 32.32 13.15
N GLU A 182 19.09 31.93 12.82
CA GLU A 182 18.70 30.52 12.61
C GLU A 182 19.36 29.91 11.38
N TYR A 183 19.44 30.66 10.28
CA TYR A 183 20.15 30.22 9.06
C TYR A 183 21.63 29.94 9.36
N GLU A 184 22.31 30.85 10.05
CA GLU A 184 23.71 30.66 10.42
C GLU A 184 23.89 29.44 11.33
N ARG A 185 23.01 29.27 12.31
CA ARG A 185 23.03 28.12 13.21
C ARG A 185 22.88 26.79 12.48
N ILE A 186 21.88 26.66 11.60
CA ILE A 186 21.62 25.45 10.84
C ILE A 186 22.78 25.16 9.90
N THR A 187 23.24 26.17 9.16
CA THR A 187 24.38 26.04 8.24
C THR A 187 25.62 25.55 8.97
N GLN A 188 25.89 26.07 10.18
CA GLN A 188 27.00 25.63 10.98
C GLN A 188 26.86 24.20 11.50
N ILE A 189 25.65 23.77 11.91
CA ILE A 189 25.35 22.40 12.32
C ILE A 189 25.63 21.45 11.16
N LEU A 190 25.05 21.72 9.98
CA LEU A 190 25.17 20.86 8.80
C LEU A 190 26.61 20.78 8.27
N LYS A 191 27.35 21.90 8.30
CA LYS A 191 28.75 21.94 7.88
C LYS A 191 29.67 21.08 8.77
N ASN A 192 29.34 21.00 10.06
CA ASN A 192 30.15 20.23 11.02
C ASN A 192 29.69 18.77 11.17
N LYS A 193 28.58 18.39 10.56
CA LYS A 193 28.01 17.05 10.62
C LYS A 193 28.92 16.03 9.95
N LYS A 194 29.17 14.93 10.64
CA LYS A 194 29.96 13.82 10.11
C LYS A 194 29.08 12.88 9.30
N VAL A 195 29.69 12.16 8.36
CA VAL A 195 29.00 11.13 7.58
C VAL A 195 28.43 10.06 8.52
N GLY A 196 27.10 9.79 8.39
CA GLY A 196 26.41 8.80 9.23
C GLY A 196 25.98 9.32 10.61
N GLU A 197 26.26 10.60 10.93
CA GLU A 197 25.81 11.21 12.17
C GLU A 197 24.29 11.48 12.10
N VAL A 198 23.60 11.21 13.22
CA VAL A 198 22.18 11.50 13.37
C VAL A 198 21.97 13.00 13.41
N ASP A 199 20.97 13.49 12.69
CA ASP A 199 20.60 14.89 12.69
C ASP A 199 20.23 15.39 14.10
N THR A 200 20.59 16.63 14.39
CA THR A 200 20.09 17.30 15.61
C THR A 200 18.57 17.43 15.54
N PRO A 201 17.86 17.51 16.68
CA PRO A 201 16.41 17.72 16.70
C PRO A 201 15.95 18.88 15.81
N LEU A 202 16.69 19.98 15.82
CA LEU A 202 16.40 21.15 14.98
C LEU A 202 16.43 20.80 13.48
N VAL A 203 17.45 20.10 13.00
CA VAL A 203 17.55 19.68 11.60
C VAL A 203 16.47 18.67 11.25
N GLN A 204 16.15 17.75 12.18
CA GLN A 204 15.04 16.79 12.01
C GLN A 204 13.71 17.50 11.83
N ASP A 205 13.44 18.55 12.61
CA ASP A 205 12.22 19.37 12.51
C ASP A 205 12.12 20.06 11.14
N TYR A 206 13.21 20.64 10.64
CA TYR A 206 13.22 21.25 9.30
C TYR A 206 12.93 20.20 8.21
N LYS A 207 13.61 19.07 8.26
CA LYS A 207 13.40 17.96 7.30
C LYS A 207 11.97 17.43 7.37
N GLY A 208 11.43 17.26 8.57
CA GLY A 208 10.03 16.84 8.77
C GLY A 208 9.03 17.87 8.23
N ASN A 209 9.30 19.17 8.41
CA ASN A 209 8.45 20.24 7.87
C ASN A 209 8.48 20.32 6.34
N ILE A 210 9.62 20.06 5.69
CA ILE A 210 9.70 19.92 4.24
C ILE A 210 8.75 18.81 3.76
N ARG A 211 8.87 17.61 4.32
CA ARG A 211 8.01 16.47 3.99
C ARG A 211 6.53 16.76 4.26
N LYS A 212 6.23 17.43 5.37
CA LYS A 212 4.86 17.86 5.70
C LYS A 212 4.29 18.82 4.66
N GLY A 213 5.07 19.80 4.22
CA GLY A 213 4.66 20.75 3.18
C GLY A 213 4.36 20.06 1.85
N GLU A 214 5.19 19.07 1.48
CA GLU A 214 5.02 18.24 0.30
C GLU A 214 3.74 17.38 0.39
N ALA A 215 3.51 16.74 1.53
CA ALA A 215 2.31 15.94 1.80
C ALA A 215 1.02 16.77 1.72
N LEU A 216 1.01 17.98 2.28
CA LEU A 216 -0.11 18.91 2.15
C LEU A 216 -0.35 19.32 0.69
N ALA A 217 0.72 19.54 -0.08
CA ALA A 217 0.60 19.82 -1.50
C ALA A 217 0.04 18.62 -2.30
N ALA A 218 0.42 17.39 -1.95
CA ALA A 218 -0.15 16.17 -2.52
C ALA A 218 -1.64 15.98 -2.15
N CYS A 219 -2.02 16.26 -0.91
CA CYS A 219 -3.42 16.29 -0.46
C CYS A 219 -4.25 17.27 -1.30
N ARG A 220 -3.78 18.52 -1.48
CA ARG A 220 -4.46 19.52 -2.33
C ARG A 220 -4.61 19.03 -3.77
N ALA A 221 -3.54 18.45 -4.36
CA ALA A 221 -3.57 17.91 -5.71
C ALA A 221 -4.54 16.73 -5.87
N SER A 222 -4.77 16.00 -4.79
CA SER A 222 -5.66 14.83 -4.74
C SER A 222 -7.10 15.16 -4.33
N GLY A 223 -7.41 16.42 -4.02
CA GLY A 223 -8.74 16.84 -3.58
C GLY A 223 -9.05 16.53 -2.11
N VAL A 224 -8.05 16.18 -1.32
CA VAL A 224 -8.16 15.97 0.13
C VAL A 224 -7.99 17.32 0.85
N LYS A 225 -8.90 17.61 1.79
CA LYS A 225 -8.81 18.83 2.60
C LYS A 225 -7.57 18.77 3.51
N GLU A 226 -6.85 19.87 3.64
CA GLU A 226 -5.68 19.93 4.53
C GLU A 226 -6.02 19.63 6.01
N SER A 227 -7.25 19.98 6.45
CA SER A 227 -7.75 19.64 7.79
C SER A 227 -7.88 18.12 8.04
N ASN A 228 -7.88 17.33 6.97
CA ASN A 228 -7.98 15.89 7.00
C ASN A 228 -6.61 15.21 6.80
N ALA A 229 -5.52 15.98 6.71
CA ALA A 229 -4.16 15.48 6.76
C ALA A 229 -3.68 15.44 8.21
N HIS A 230 -3.37 14.26 8.71
CA HIS A 230 -2.96 14.01 10.10
C HIS A 230 -1.50 13.61 10.14
N PHE A 231 -0.67 14.31 10.88
CA PHE A 231 0.74 14.00 11.06
C PHE A 231 0.94 13.42 12.45
N LEU A 232 1.14 12.10 12.53
CA LEU A 232 1.16 11.36 13.80
C LEU A 232 2.53 11.46 14.49
N ASN A 233 3.60 11.57 13.70
CA ASN A 233 4.98 11.65 14.20
C ASN A 233 5.24 10.57 15.26
N LEU A 234 4.99 9.30 14.92
CA LEU A 234 5.05 8.19 15.88
C LEU A 234 6.44 8.08 16.52
N PRO A 235 6.51 8.04 17.85
CA PRO A 235 7.76 8.09 18.63
C PRO A 235 8.80 7.05 18.27
N PHE A 236 8.37 5.86 17.79
CA PHE A 236 9.30 4.80 17.38
C PHE A 236 10.23 5.25 16.25
N TYR A 237 9.75 6.14 15.39
CA TYR A 237 10.47 6.64 14.21
C TYR A 237 11.27 7.91 14.52
N GLU A 238 10.71 8.83 15.30
CA GLU A 238 11.21 10.20 15.52
C GLU A 238 12.50 10.26 16.34
N THR A 239 13.33 9.23 16.26
CA THR A 239 14.66 9.15 16.88
C THR A 239 15.76 9.72 15.99
N GLY A 240 15.46 9.96 14.71
CA GLY A 240 16.43 10.33 13.68
C GLY A 240 17.39 9.19 13.25
N ALA A 241 17.36 8.05 13.91
CA ALA A 241 18.23 6.93 13.58
C ALA A 241 17.62 6.05 12.45
N VAL A 242 18.49 5.54 11.56
CA VAL A 242 18.05 4.60 10.50
C VAL A 242 17.48 3.32 11.12
N LYS A 243 18.15 2.76 12.14
CA LYS A 243 17.64 1.61 12.89
C LYS A 243 16.51 2.07 13.82
N LYS A 244 15.30 1.59 13.56
CA LYS A 244 14.12 1.97 14.34
C LYS A 244 14.06 1.28 15.70
N LYS A 245 13.46 1.95 16.68
CA LYS A 245 13.07 1.32 17.94
C LYS A 245 11.85 0.41 17.73
N PRO A 246 11.63 -0.60 18.57
CA PRO A 246 10.32 -1.23 18.66
C PRO A 246 9.27 -0.17 18.99
N HIS A 247 8.04 -0.35 18.46
CA HIS A 247 6.94 0.54 18.82
C HIS A 247 6.55 0.38 20.29
N SER A 248 5.92 1.39 20.82
CA SER A 248 5.50 1.52 22.23
C SER A 248 3.98 1.62 22.35
N LYS A 249 3.48 1.56 23.58
CA LYS A 249 2.06 1.82 23.86
C LYS A 249 1.62 3.23 23.47
N GLU A 250 2.54 4.19 23.43
CA GLU A 250 2.26 5.57 23.03
C GLU A 250 1.97 5.63 21.52
N ASP A 251 2.77 4.93 20.70
CA ASP A 251 2.54 4.84 19.25
C ASP A 251 1.15 4.25 18.95
N VAL A 252 0.77 3.18 19.65
CA VAL A 252 -0.54 2.53 19.53
C VAL A 252 -1.65 3.47 19.98
N LYS A 253 -1.46 4.18 21.10
CA LYS A 253 -2.46 5.13 21.64
C LYS A 253 -2.74 6.27 20.67
N ILE A 254 -1.72 6.87 20.06
CA ILE A 254 -1.88 7.93 19.05
C ILE A 254 -2.77 7.45 17.89
N THR A 255 -2.52 6.25 17.40
CA THR A 255 -3.30 5.65 16.31
C THR A 255 -4.74 5.32 16.75
N TYR A 256 -4.91 4.74 17.94
CA TYR A 256 -6.22 4.47 18.55
C TYR A 256 -7.06 5.74 18.68
N ASP A 257 -6.47 6.81 19.25
CA ASP A 257 -7.16 8.08 19.48
C ASP A 257 -7.61 8.72 18.14
N LEU A 258 -6.77 8.66 17.10
CA LEU A 258 -7.14 9.12 15.76
C LEU A 258 -8.32 8.34 15.19
N LEU A 259 -8.24 7.00 15.20
CA LEU A 259 -9.29 6.14 14.69
C LEU A 259 -10.61 6.35 15.43
N ASN A 260 -10.56 6.43 16.77
CA ASN A 260 -11.76 6.64 17.58
C ASN A 260 -12.35 8.05 17.43
N LYS A 261 -11.54 9.04 17.06
CA LYS A 261 -11.99 10.40 16.71
C LYS A 261 -12.72 10.41 15.36
N ILE A 262 -12.17 9.78 14.33
CA ILE A 262 -12.70 9.80 12.96
C ILE A 262 -13.85 8.79 12.80
N LYS A 263 -13.75 7.62 13.43
CA LYS A 263 -14.70 6.49 13.31
C LYS A 263 -14.90 6.12 11.83
N PRO A 264 -13.84 5.69 11.13
CA PRO A 264 -13.90 5.42 9.70
C PRO A 264 -14.78 4.22 9.36
N HIS A 265 -15.36 4.25 8.16
CA HIS A 265 -16.04 3.10 7.56
C HIS A 265 -15.06 2.24 6.76
N GLN A 266 -13.93 2.83 6.36
CA GLN A 266 -12.84 2.14 5.64
C GLN A 266 -11.48 2.62 6.16
N ILE A 267 -10.60 1.67 6.36
CA ILE A 267 -9.18 1.90 6.67
C ILE A 267 -8.37 1.31 5.53
N PHE A 268 -7.41 2.08 5.00
CA PHE A 268 -6.41 1.60 4.06
C PHE A 268 -5.04 1.68 4.72
N ALA A 269 -4.29 0.57 4.68
CA ALA A 269 -2.98 0.47 5.32
C ALA A 269 -1.96 -0.22 4.42
N ALA A 270 -0.68 0.10 4.59
CA ALA A 270 0.39 -0.52 3.85
C ALA A 270 0.59 -1.97 4.29
N GLY A 271 0.23 -2.92 3.43
CA GLY A 271 0.49 -4.35 3.57
C GLY A 271 1.83 -4.79 2.96
N ASP A 272 2.62 -3.85 2.45
CA ASP A 272 3.96 -4.11 1.96
C ASP A 272 4.94 -4.23 3.13
N LEU A 273 5.40 -5.46 3.37
CA LEU A 273 6.33 -5.78 4.46
C LEU A 273 7.76 -5.97 3.97
N SER A 274 8.02 -5.71 2.68
CA SER A 274 9.32 -5.90 2.04
C SER A 274 10.18 -4.64 2.03
N ASP A 275 9.76 -3.57 2.71
CA ASP A 275 10.54 -2.36 2.86
C ASP A 275 11.89 -2.65 3.54
N PRO A 276 13.00 -2.15 3.01
CA PRO A 276 14.34 -2.50 3.50
C PRO A 276 14.61 -2.00 4.92
N HIS A 277 13.84 -1.03 5.41
CA HIS A 277 14.02 -0.39 6.71
C HIS A 277 13.11 -0.93 7.80
N GLY A 278 12.13 -1.76 7.46
CA GLY A 278 11.15 -2.32 8.37
C GLY A 278 10.14 -1.32 8.93
N THR A 279 10.10 -0.08 8.44
CA THR A 279 9.17 0.97 8.89
C THR A 279 7.73 0.58 8.62
N HIS A 280 7.42 0.08 7.42
CA HIS A 280 6.07 -0.34 7.04
C HIS A 280 5.53 -1.46 7.94
N ARG A 281 6.39 -2.44 8.30
CA ARG A 281 6.01 -3.52 9.23
C ARG A 281 5.63 -2.99 10.61
N VAL A 282 6.44 -2.06 11.14
CA VAL A 282 6.16 -1.46 12.45
C VAL A 282 4.89 -0.62 12.39
N CYS A 283 4.71 0.19 11.36
CA CYS A 283 3.52 1.00 11.14
C CYS A 283 2.25 0.13 11.05
N LEU A 284 2.29 -0.98 10.30
CA LEU A 284 1.16 -1.90 10.19
C LEU A 284 0.84 -2.58 11.53
N SER A 285 1.87 -3.01 12.26
CA SER A 285 1.72 -3.64 13.58
C SER A 285 1.02 -2.68 14.58
N ILE A 286 1.37 -1.39 14.59
CA ILE A 286 0.73 -0.37 15.40
C ILE A 286 -0.77 -0.22 15.04
N ILE A 287 -1.09 -0.21 13.74
CA ILE A 287 -2.49 -0.14 13.29
C ILE A 287 -3.27 -1.35 13.78
N PHE A 288 -2.72 -2.56 13.63
CA PHE A 288 -3.39 -3.78 14.06
C PHE A 288 -3.60 -3.83 15.57
N GLU A 289 -2.59 -3.46 16.36
CA GLU A 289 -2.74 -3.38 17.83
C GLU A 289 -3.79 -2.33 18.25
N ALA A 290 -3.85 -1.18 17.57
CA ALA A 290 -4.88 -0.17 17.84
C ALA A 290 -6.28 -0.68 17.50
N ILE A 291 -6.45 -1.44 16.41
CA ILE A 291 -7.71 -2.08 16.02
C ILE A 291 -8.10 -3.15 17.05
N ASP A 292 -7.17 -4.01 17.46
CA ASP A 292 -7.42 -5.05 18.47
C ASP A 292 -7.86 -4.43 19.80
N GLN A 293 -7.28 -3.30 20.21
CA GLN A 293 -7.73 -2.57 21.40
C GLN A 293 -9.14 -1.99 21.23
N LEU A 294 -9.46 -1.39 20.07
CA LEU A 294 -10.81 -0.89 19.77
C LEU A 294 -11.87 -2.01 19.85
N ILE A 295 -11.52 -3.21 19.38
CA ILE A 295 -12.37 -4.40 19.47
C ILE A 295 -12.52 -4.85 20.93
N ALA A 296 -11.42 -4.94 21.67
CA ALA A 296 -11.41 -5.32 23.08
C ALA A 296 -12.22 -4.35 23.95
N ASP A 297 -12.17 -3.05 23.64
CA ASP A 297 -12.96 -2.00 24.29
C ASP A 297 -14.44 -1.98 23.84
N ASN A 298 -14.84 -2.92 22.98
CA ASN A 298 -16.20 -3.03 22.43
C ASN A 298 -16.70 -1.75 21.74
N VAL A 299 -15.83 -1.04 21.07
CA VAL A 299 -16.20 0.16 20.32
C VAL A 299 -17.12 -0.21 19.16
N SER A 300 -18.29 0.41 19.07
CA SER A 300 -19.36 -0.05 18.16
C SER A 300 -19.02 0.09 16.68
N TRP A 301 -18.38 1.20 16.27
CA TRP A 301 -18.14 1.49 14.86
C TRP A 301 -17.15 0.55 14.18
N ILE A 302 -16.22 -0.09 14.95
CA ILE A 302 -15.18 -0.94 14.36
C ILE A 302 -15.76 -2.21 13.69
N LYS A 303 -16.94 -2.66 14.13
CA LYS A 303 -17.60 -3.87 13.61
C LYS A 303 -18.03 -3.72 12.15
N ASP A 304 -18.31 -2.48 11.74
CA ASP A 304 -18.75 -2.14 10.37
C ASP A 304 -17.63 -1.49 9.55
N CYS A 305 -16.39 -1.51 10.05
CA CYS A 305 -15.24 -0.93 9.38
C CYS A 305 -14.52 -1.96 8.52
N TYR A 306 -14.34 -1.67 7.24
CA TYR A 306 -13.56 -2.51 6.32
C TYR A 306 -12.11 -2.07 6.29
N ILE A 307 -11.19 -3.03 6.42
CA ILE A 307 -9.75 -2.77 6.44
C ILE A 307 -9.14 -3.36 5.18
N TRP A 308 -8.53 -2.49 4.38
CA TRP A 308 -7.90 -2.81 3.11
C TRP A 308 -6.40 -2.64 3.19
N LEU A 309 -5.66 -3.64 2.73
CA LEU A 309 -4.22 -3.59 2.62
C LEU A 309 -3.82 -3.30 1.18
N TYR A 310 -3.07 -2.23 0.97
CA TYR A 310 -2.41 -1.91 -0.28
C TYR A 310 -0.93 -2.31 -0.26
N ARG A 311 -0.29 -2.44 -1.41
CA ARG A 311 1.16 -2.58 -1.51
C ARG A 311 1.82 -1.33 -2.05
N GLY A 312 3.11 -1.13 -1.66
CA GLY A 312 3.91 0.04 -2.03
C GLY A 312 4.54 -0.05 -3.42
N ALA A 313 5.56 0.77 -3.67
CA ALA A 313 6.26 0.84 -4.95
C ALA A 313 7.06 -0.43 -5.31
N TRP A 314 7.28 -1.33 -4.35
CA TRP A 314 8.17 -2.48 -4.50
C TRP A 314 7.52 -3.70 -5.11
N GLN A 315 6.25 -3.96 -4.80
CA GLN A 315 5.50 -5.13 -5.26
C GLN A 315 3.99 -4.85 -5.30
N GLU A 316 3.26 -5.73 -6.01
CA GLU A 316 1.80 -5.78 -5.98
C GLU A 316 1.34 -7.12 -5.39
N TRP A 317 0.07 -7.18 -4.99
CA TRP A 317 -0.59 -8.42 -4.63
C TRP A 317 -0.66 -9.38 -5.81
N ASP A 318 -0.56 -10.66 -5.54
CA ASP A 318 -0.90 -11.64 -6.58
C ASP A 318 -2.39 -11.49 -6.96
N VAL A 319 -2.70 -11.63 -8.26
CA VAL A 319 -4.09 -11.46 -8.75
C VAL A 319 -5.06 -12.43 -8.04
N SER A 320 -4.56 -13.60 -7.61
CA SER A 320 -5.37 -14.57 -6.86
C SER A 320 -5.74 -14.08 -5.46
N GLU A 321 -4.99 -13.13 -4.89
CA GLU A 321 -5.23 -12.58 -3.56
C GLU A 321 -6.07 -11.31 -3.58
N ILE A 322 -6.09 -10.58 -4.72
CA ILE A 322 -6.81 -9.32 -4.83
C ILE A 322 -8.32 -9.54 -4.61
N GLU A 323 -8.88 -8.76 -3.67
CA GLU A 323 -10.30 -8.77 -3.32
C GLU A 323 -11.01 -7.47 -3.73
N MET A 324 -10.26 -6.37 -3.90
CA MET A 324 -10.75 -5.15 -4.54
C MET A 324 -9.72 -4.68 -5.56
N ALA A 325 -10.13 -4.60 -6.82
CA ALA A 325 -9.34 -4.11 -7.95
C ALA A 325 -9.97 -2.80 -8.46
N VAL A 326 -9.22 -1.70 -8.37
CA VAL A 326 -9.71 -0.38 -8.78
C VAL A 326 -9.05 0.01 -10.10
N PRO A 327 -9.80 0.02 -11.22
CA PRO A 327 -9.27 0.45 -12.51
C PRO A 327 -8.96 1.95 -12.51
N ILE A 328 -7.80 2.31 -13.03
CA ILE A 328 -7.32 3.68 -13.14
C ILE A 328 -7.19 4.02 -14.62
N GLY A 329 -7.91 5.06 -15.06
CA GLY A 329 -7.84 5.54 -16.44
C GLY A 329 -6.63 6.47 -16.67
N PRO A 330 -6.31 6.79 -17.95
CA PRO A 330 -5.13 7.61 -18.29
C PRO A 330 -5.13 8.99 -17.60
N ARG A 331 -6.31 9.62 -17.46
CA ARG A 331 -6.45 10.90 -16.77
C ARG A 331 -6.10 10.80 -15.28
N ASP A 332 -6.62 9.78 -14.61
CA ASP A 332 -6.40 9.61 -13.17
C ASP A 332 -4.96 9.15 -12.90
N LEU A 333 -4.37 8.36 -13.80
CA LEU A 333 -2.96 8.00 -13.74
C LEU A 333 -2.04 9.23 -13.84
N SER A 334 -2.35 10.16 -14.76
CA SER A 334 -1.64 11.44 -14.88
C SER A 334 -1.80 12.31 -13.61
N ARG A 335 -3.00 12.35 -13.02
CA ARG A 335 -3.25 13.08 -11.77
C ARG A 335 -2.49 12.44 -10.59
N LYS A 336 -2.47 11.11 -10.51
CA LYS A 336 -1.67 10.37 -9.54
C LYS A 336 -0.18 10.74 -9.64
N ARG A 337 0.38 10.73 -10.84
CA ARG A 337 1.77 11.15 -11.10
C ARG A 337 2.01 12.58 -10.62
N ASN A 338 1.10 13.50 -10.91
CA ASN A 338 1.19 14.89 -10.43
C ASN A 338 1.16 15.01 -8.91
N ALA A 339 0.41 14.15 -8.22
CA ALA A 339 0.41 14.11 -6.76
C ALA A 339 1.75 13.56 -6.22
N ILE A 340 2.29 12.51 -6.82
CA ILE A 340 3.63 11.98 -6.48
C ILE A 340 4.71 13.08 -6.67
N PHE A 341 4.62 13.88 -7.74
CA PHE A 341 5.57 14.97 -8.02
C PHE A 341 5.51 16.11 -7.01
N LYS A 342 4.53 16.14 -6.08
CA LYS A 342 4.57 17.12 -4.98
C LYS A 342 5.63 16.78 -3.95
N HIS A 343 6.06 15.53 -3.87
CA HIS A 343 7.13 15.06 -2.98
C HIS A 343 8.51 15.28 -3.63
N GLN A 344 8.88 16.54 -3.79
CA GLN A 344 10.09 16.96 -4.50
C GLN A 344 11.38 16.46 -3.86
N SER A 345 11.41 16.38 -2.52
CA SER A 345 12.58 15.85 -1.79
C SER A 345 12.84 14.37 -2.05
N GLN A 346 11.87 13.65 -2.65
CA GLN A 346 11.96 12.21 -2.98
C GLN A 346 12.07 11.96 -4.49
N LYS A 347 12.09 13.02 -5.30
CA LYS A 347 12.19 12.96 -6.74
C LYS A 347 13.64 12.86 -7.19
N ASP A 348 13.87 12.33 -8.39
CA ASP A 348 15.12 12.25 -9.12
C ASP A 348 16.18 11.35 -8.45
N ARG A 349 16.33 11.42 -7.14
CA ARG A 349 17.31 10.63 -6.39
C ARG A 349 16.84 10.32 -4.98
N ALA A 350 16.13 9.23 -4.81
CA ALA A 350 15.80 8.76 -3.48
C ALA A 350 17.07 8.44 -2.67
N MET A 351 17.09 8.80 -1.39
CA MET A 351 18.24 8.52 -0.50
C MET A 351 18.47 7.02 -0.33
N PHE A 352 17.43 6.21 -0.48
CA PHE A 352 17.47 4.75 -0.36
C PHE A 352 16.87 4.10 -1.62
N PRO A 353 17.54 4.15 -2.78
CA PRO A 353 16.95 3.74 -4.07
C PRO A 353 16.76 2.23 -4.22
N GLY A 354 17.43 1.42 -3.40
CA GLY A 354 17.48 -0.04 -3.63
C GLY A 354 18.26 -0.40 -4.90
N SER A 355 17.92 -1.55 -5.50
CA SER A 355 18.52 -2.03 -6.77
C SER A 355 17.78 -1.54 -8.03
N ASP A 356 16.66 -0.86 -7.89
CA ASP A 356 15.85 -0.36 -9.01
C ASP A 356 16.14 1.13 -9.21
N GLU A 357 16.67 1.50 -10.37
CA GLU A 357 17.06 2.89 -10.72
C GLU A 357 15.88 3.77 -11.14
N ARG A 358 14.68 3.18 -11.37
CA ARG A 358 13.50 3.96 -11.76
C ARG A 358 13.02 4.81 -10.59
N GLU A 359 12.47 5.98 -10.89
CA GLU A 359 11.77 6.82 -9.92
C GLU A 359 10.50 6.13 -9.37
N PHE A 360 10.06 6.51 -8.18
CA PHE A 360 8.89 5.90 -7.53
C PHE A 360 7.61 5.98 -8.39
N TRP A 361 7.40 7.07 -9.12
CA TRP A 361 6.24 7.19 -9.99
C TRP A 361 6.27 6.19 -11.15
N GLN A 362 7.46 5.93 -11.73
CA GLN A 362 7.63 4.94 -12.80
C GLN A 362 7.33 3.53 -12.28
N ARG A 363 7.91 3.16 -11.13
CA ARG A 363 7.66 1.87 -10.48
C ARG A 363 6.17 1.68 -10.19
N SER A 364 5.51 2.72 -9.68
CA SER A 364 4.08 2.70 -9.35
C SER A 364 3.22 2.50 -10.59
N GLU A 365 3.47 3.25 -11.67
CA GLU A 365 2.72 3.10 -12.93
C GLU A 365 2.96 1.75 -13.59
N ASP A 366 4.22 1.30 -13.69
CA ASP A 366 4.56 0.00 -14.28
C ASP A 366 3.89 -1.14 -13.52
N ARG A 367 3.87 -1.08 -12.18
CA ARG A 367 3.18 -2.04 -11.33
C ARG A 367 1.68 -2.08 -11.62
N ASN A 368 1.03 -0.91 -11.64
CA ASN A 368 -0.41 -0.83 -11.87
C ASN A 368 -0.80 -1.27 -13.30
N ARG A 369 0.04 -0.97 -14.31
CA ARG A 369 -0.13 -1.45 -15.69
C ARG A 369 0.08 -2.96 -15.79
N ALA A 370 1.10 -3.50 -15.11
CA ALA A 370 1.35 -4.93 -15.08
C ALA A 370 0.17 -5.70 -14.47
N THR A 371 -0.44 -5.17 -13.40
CA THR A 371 -1.65 -5.76 -12.82
C THR A 371 -2.81 -5.75 -13.81
N ALA A 372 -3.04 -4.63 -14.52
CA ALA A 372 -4.07 -4.54 -15.55
C ALA A 372 -3.84 -5.54 -16.68
N SER A 373 -2.60 -5.66 -17.17
CA SER A 373 -2.23 -6.62 -18.22
C SER A 373 -2.46 -8.08 -17.80
N ARG A 374 -2.27 -8.41 -16.52
CA ARG A 374 -2.61 -9.76 -16.02
C ARG A 374 -4.12 -10.01 -16.05
N TYR A 375 -4.95 -9.03 -15.65
CA TYR A 375 -6.41 -9.15 -15.74
C TYR A 375 -6.88 -9.33 -17.19
N ASP A 376 -6.31 -8.58 -18.14
CA ASP A 376 -6.58 -8.73 -19.57
C ASP A 376 -6.21 -10.13 -20.08
N ALA A 377 -5.01 -10.62 -19.78
CA ALA A 377 -4.55 -11.96 -20.16
C ALA A 377 -5.44 -13.09 -19.62
N LEU A 378 -6.06 -12.88 -18.45
CA LEU A 378 -7.04 -13.80 -17.85
C LEU A 378 -8.41 -13.75 -18.55
N GLY A 379 -8.63 -12.82 -19.49
CA GLY A 379 -9.85 -12.67 -20.28
C GLY A 379 -10.86 -11.69 -19.69
N LEU A 380 -10.46 -10.85 -18.74
CA LEU A 380 -11.29 -9.77 -18.20
C LEU A 380 -11.17 -8.52 -19.09
N ALA A 381 -11.87 -7.45 -18.73
CA ALA A 381 -11.80 -6.21 -19.49
C ALA A 381 -10.40 -5.58 -19.44
N GLU A 382 -9.95 -5.04 -20.57
CA GLU A 382 -8.72 -4.30 -20.70
C GLU A 382 -8.82 -2.94 -19.98
N TYR A 383 -7.88 -2.68 -19.06
CA TYR A 383 -7.74 -1.42 -18.35
C TYR A 383 -6.34 -0.84 -18.52
N GLU A 384 -6.20 0.48 -18.44
CA GLU A 384 -4.91 1.17 -18.49
C GLU A 384 -4.01 0.77 -17.30
N ALA A 385 -4.59 0.75 -16.10
CA ALA A 385 -3.91 0.40 -14.86
C ALA A 385 -4.92 -0.08 -13.82
N ILE A 386 -4.47 -0.86 -12.84
CA ILE A 386 -5.28 -1.34 -11.71
C ILE A 386 -4.47 -1.18 -10.42
N GLU A 387 -5.10 -0.66 -9.37
CA GLU A 387 -4.63 -0.72 -7.99
C GLU A 387 -5.35 -1.87 -7.27
N GLY A 388 -4.58 -2.76 -6.63
CA GLY A 388 -5.08 -3.96 -5.96
C GLY A 388 -5.08 -3.83 -4.44
N PHE A 389 -6.11 -4.41 -3.79
CA PHE A 389 -6.27 -4.43 -2.34
C PHE A 389 -6.69 -5.80 -1.85
N VAL A 390 -6.19 -6.16 -0.67
CA VAL A 390 -6.58 -7.36 0.07
C VAL A 390 -7.29 -6.94 1.35
N GLN A 391 -8.39 -7.59 1.70
CA GLN A 391 -9.12 -7.31 2.92
C GLN A 391 -8.43 -7.96 4.13
N TYR A 392 -8.27 -7.20 5.20
CA TYR A 392 -7.83 -7.73 6.49
C TYR A 392 -9.01 -7.94 7.41
N PHE A 393 -9.06 -9.10 8.03
CA PHE A 393 -10.07 -9.47 9.04
C PHE A 393 -9.37 -9.56 10.39
N PRO A 394 -9.67 -8.65 11.34
CA PRO A 394 -9.16 -8.74 12.70
C PRO A 394 -9.61 -10.07 13.36
N LYS A 395 -8.74 -10.63 14.19
CA LYS A 395 -9.00 -11.93 14.86
C LYS A 395 -9.87 -11.77 16.09
#